data_e28119393ebff2e3afc4884cda87dd4f
#
_entry.id   e28119393ebff2e3afc4884cda87dd4f
#
_cell.length_a   1.000
_cell.length_b   1.000
_cell.length_c   1.000
_cell.angle_alpha   90.00
_cell.angle_beta   90.00
_cell.angle_gamma   90.00
#
_symmetry.space_group_name_H-M   'P 1'
#
loop_
_entity.id
_entity.type
_entity.pdbx_description
1 polymer ?
#
loop_
_entity_poly.entity_id
_entity_poly.type
_entity_poly.pdbx_seq_one_letter_code
_entity_poly.pdbx_strand_id
1 'polypeptide(L)'
;MANTRHTYHLHSKEIEEIIRNNGLPEEISTETQLWDLIIKKATYSSPKLLFPLIYEIYGKKYPEDSSVVPLSTEYSVERSDTKEISTIKADLTFCVNESDIYHFECEITYNGLITIRMFEYDVHASLNYRSDTKNPQLLLKFPNSAVLFLQGTKKIPDYLSCLIRFQDGSTHEYRVPTVKVQSFTLEEIKKKHLCMLIPFLPIRFRRHIPSDRKMQSAKSPDKRYDLEKKVQKSKEELTSFLQETILILD
;
A
#
# COMPACT_ATOMS: atom_id res chain seq x y z
N MET A 1 31.88 13.03 16.44
CA MET A 1 31.15 11.75 16.20
C MET A 1 30.70 11.79 14.75
N ALA A 2 31.33 10.99 13.91
CA ALA A 2 31.04 10.96 12.49
C ALA A 2 29.70 10.23 12.26
N ASN A 3 28.75 10.94 11.67
CA ASN A 3 27.45 10.39 11.28
C ASN A 3 27.68 9.51 10.05
N THR A 4 27.91 8.20 10.28
CA THR A 4 28.06 7.23 9.18
C THR A 4 26.70 7.11 8.51
N ARG A 5 26.52 7.78 7.38
CA ARG A 5 25.38 7.58 6.50
C ARG A 5 25.49 6.15 5.95
N HIS A 6 24.58 5.29 6.34
CA HIS A 6 24.45 3.96 5.75
C HIS A 6 23.80 4.12 4.37
N THR A 7 24.60 3.98 3.35
CA THR A 7 24.16 4.02 1.94
C THR A 7 23.81 2.61 1.49
N TYR A 8 22.60 2.41 1.00
CA TYR A 8 22.19 1.16 0.37
C TYR A 8 22.70 1.17 -1.08
N HIS A 9 23.74 0.38 -1.38
CA HIS A 9 24.22 0.21 -2.76
C HIS A 9 23.41 -0.88 -3.45
N LEU A 10 22.41 -0.46 -4.23
CA LEU A 10 21.74 -1.34 -5.18
C LEU A 10 22.48 -1.26 -6.52
N HIS A 11 22.89 -2.42 -7.06
CA HIS A 11 23.48 -2.46 -8.39
C HIS A 11 22.41 -2.19 -9.45
N SER A 12 22.77 -1.44 -10.52
CA SER A 12 21.84 -1.09 -11.61
C SER A 12 21.12 -2.29 -12.23
N LYS A 13 21.77 -3.46 -12.27
CA LYS A 13 21.17 -4.71 -12.75
C LYS A 13 20.02 -5.22 -11.86
N GLU A 14 20.14 -5.08 -10.54
CA GLU A 14 19.08 -5.46 -9.61
C GLU A 14 17.85 -4.55 -9.76
N ILE A 15 18.07 -3.26 -10.02
CA ILE A 15 16.99 -2.30 -10.31
C ILE A 15 16.25 -2.67 -11.61
N GLU A 16 17.01 -2.97 -12.68
CA GLU A 16 16.43 -3.40 -13.96
C GLU A 16 15.64 -4.71 -13.83
N GLU A 17 16.14 -5.65 -13.03
CA GLU A 17 15.47 -6.92 -12.78
C GLU A 17 14.18 -6.73 -11.97
N ILE A 18 14.20 -5.86 -10.94
CA ILE A 18 13.02 -5.50 -10.15
C ILE A 18 11.95 -4.84 -11.04
N ILE A 19 12.35 -3.91 -11.93
CA ILE A 19 11.44 -3.25 -12.88
C ILE A 19 10.86 -4.28 -13.86
N ARG A 20 11.65 -5.21 -14.34
CA ARG A 20 11.22 -6.26 -15.27
C ARG A 20 10.28 -7.26 -14.61
N ASN A 21 10.57 -7.68 -13.37
CA ASN A 21 9.78 -8.67 -12.63
C ASN A 21 8.46 -8.10 -12.08
N ASN A 22 8.35 -6.76 -11.95
CA ASN A 22 7.10 -6.08 -11.57
C ASN A 22 6.25 -5.65 -12.80
N GLY A 23 6.51 -6.25 -13.97
CA GLY A 23 5.66 -6.10 -15.15
C GLY A 23 4.21 -6.50 -14.90
N LEU A 24 3.31 -6.12 -15.81
CA LEU A 24 1.89 -6.50 -15.74
C LEU A 24 1.78 -8.03 -15.70
N PRO A 25 1.07 -8.62 -14.72
CA PRO A 25 0.68 -10.01 -14.82
C PRO A 25 -0.17 -10.20 -16.08
N GLU A 26 0.03 -11.29 -16.81
CA GLU A 26 -0.75 -11.62 -18.02
C GLU A 26 -2.23 -11.81 -17.70
N GLU A 27 -2.58 -12.19 -16.45
CA GLU A 27 -3.96 -12.28 -15.96
C GLU A 27 -4.12 -11.65 -14.58
N ILE A 28 -5.04 -10.67 -14.46
CA ILE A 28 -5.49 -10.12 -13.18
C ILE A 28 -6.64 -11.00 -12.68
N SER A 29 -6.37 -11.91 -11.76
CA SER A 29 -7.37 -12.89 -11.30
C SER A 29 -8.22 -12.37 -10.12
N THR A 30 -7.76 -11.36 -9.38
CA THR A 30 -8.44 -10.81 -8.20
C THR A 30 -8.43 -9.30 -8.20
N GLU A 31 -9.40 -8.71 -7.49
CA GLU A 31 -9.49 -7.27 -7.33
C GLU A 31 -8.32 -6.68 -6.54
N THR A 32 -7.83 -7.39 -5.54
CA THR A 32 -6.67 -6.97 -4.75
C THR A 32 -5.45 -6.81 -5.65
N GLN A 33 -5.21 -7.75 -6.56
CA GLN A 33 -4.12 -7.66 -7.54
C GLN A 33 -4.23 -6.44 -8.46
N LEU A 34 -5.45 -6.00 -8.79
CA LEU A 34 -5.65 -4.80 -9.58
C LEU A 34 -5.17 -3.55 -8.82
N TRP A 35 -5.48 -3.44 -7.53
CA TRP A 35 -5.08 -2.28 -6.73
C TRP A 35 -3.57 -2.24 -6.49
N ASP A 36 -2.94 -3.38 -6.22
CA ASP A 36 -1.47 -3.51 -6.13
C ASP A 36 -0.81 -3.06 -7.42
N LEU A 37 -1.37 -3.47 -8.57
CA LEU A 37 -0.86 -3.08 -9.87
C LEU A 37 -0.97 -1.57 -10.11
N ILE A 38 -2.09 -0.97 -9.72
CA ILE A 38 -2.32 0.48 -9.89
C ILE A 38 -1.28 1.27 -9.08
N ILE A 39 -1.09 0.92 -7.79
CA ILE A 39 -0.13 1.64 -6.94
C ILE A 39 1.30 1.44 -7.44
N LYS A 40 1.68 0.23 -7.85
CA LYS A 40 3.00 -0.06 -8.41
C LYS A 40 3.25 0.74 -9.69
N LYS A 41 2.31 0.72 -10.64
CA LYS A 41 2.44 1.49 -11.88
C LYS A 41 2.54 2.99 -11.64
N ALA A 42 1.68 3.55 -10.80
CA ALA A 42 1.72 4.97 -10.46
C ALA A 42 3.08 5.33 -9.84
N THR A 43 3.60 4.50 -8.93
CA THR A 43 4.90 4.69 -8.30
C THR A 43 6.05 4.61 -9.30
N TYR A 44 6.05 3.62 -10.20
CA TYR A 44 7.14 3.46 -11.17
C TYR A 44 7.12 4.53 -12.26
N SER A 45 5.93 4.98 -12.68
CA SER A 45 5.80 6.03 -13.69
C SER A 45 6.09 7.43 -13.15
N SER A 46 5.74 7.69 -11.89
CA SER A 46 5.86 9.00 -11.25
C SER A 46 6.14 8.87 -9.75
N PRO A 47 7.37 8.44 -9.37
CA PRO A 47 7.70 8.14 -7.98
C PRO A 47 7.49 9.31 -7.01
N LYS A 48 7.62 10.55 -7.51
CA LYS A 48 7.44 11.76 -6.72
C LYS A 48 6.00 11.98 -6.23
N LEU A 49 5.01 11.29 -6.82
CA LEU A 49 3.63 11.29 -6.29
C LEU A 49 3.52 10.68 -4.88
N LEU A 50 4.55 9.95 -4.44
CA LEU A 50 4.62 9.42 -3.07
C LEU A 50 4.98 10.50 -2.03
N PHE A 51 5.68 11.57 -2.39
CA PHE A 51 6.17 12.55 -1.42
C PHE A 51 5.05 13.26 -0.64
N PRO A 52 3.95 13.71 -1.25
CA PRO A 52 2.83 14.26 -0.50
C PRO A 52 2.18 13.25 0.44
N LEU A 53 2.10 11.98 0.04
CA LEU A 53 1.57 10.91 0.88
C LEU A 53 2.50 10.62 2.06
N ILE A 54 3.82 10.57 1.85
CA ILE A 54 4.81 10.45 2.92
C ILE A 54 4.70 11.62 3.89
N TYR A 55 4.53 12.84 3.37
CA TYR A 55 4.34 14.01 4.23
C TYR A 55 3.06 13.93 5.05
N GLU A 56 1.95 13.51 4.47
CA GLU A 56 0.67 13.33 5.17
C GLU A 56 0.77 12.30 6.31
N ILE A 57 1.51 11.20 6.09
CA ILE A 57 1.61 10.09 7.06
C ILE A 57 2.66 10.38 8.15
N TYR A 58 3.82 10.90 7.76
CA TYR A 58 5.01 10.97 8.63
C TYR A 58 5.48 12.40 8.91
N GLY A 59 4.89 13.42 8.27
CA GLY A 59 5.37 14.81 8.35
C GLY A 59 6.73 15.05 7.69
N LYS A 60 7.26 14.07 6.94
CA LYS A 60 8.59 14.12 6.33
C LYS A 60 8.53 14.69 4.92
N LYS A 61 9.29 15.75 4.67
CA LYS A 61 9.40 16.39 3.36
C LYS A 61 10.66 15.95 2.63
N TYR A 62 10.53 15.75 1.33
CA TYR A 62 11.64 15.50 0.43
C TYR A 62 11.75 16.59 -0.62
N PRO A 63 12.97 17.03 -0.97
CA PRO A 63 13.23 17.87 -2.14
C PRO A 63 12.75 17.17 -3.44
N GLU A 64 12.44 17.96 -4.47
CA GLU A 64 11.96 17.44 -5.74
C GLU A 64 13.02 16.61 -6.49
N ASP A 65 14.29 16.85 -6.25
CA ASP A 65 15.42 16.10 -6.82
C ASP A 65 15.75 14.81 -6.07
N SER A 66 15.01 14.50 -4.99
CA SER A 66 15.21 13.26 -4.23
C SER A 66 14.99 12.03 -5.12
N SER A 67 15.88 11.07 -5.00
CA SER A 67 15.78 9.78 -5.69
C SER A 67 14.75 8.89 -5.02
N VAL A 68 13.99 8.14 -5.83
CA VAL A 68 13.10 7.07 -5.35
C VAL A 68 13.42 5.82 -6.13
N VAL A 69 13.81 4.76 -5.43
CA VAL A 69 14.17 3.48 -6.00
C VAL A 69 13.19 2.42 -5.51
N PRO A 70 12.46 1.75 -6.41
CA PRO A 70 11.67 0.58 -6.04
C PRO A 70 12.55 -0.52 -5.47
N LEU A 71 12.06 -1.21 -4.45
CA LEU A 71 12.73 -2.35 -3.85
C LEU A 71 11.94 -3.64 -4.12
N SER A 72 12.59 -4.81 -3.93
CA SER A 72 11.89 -6.08 -4.06
C SER A 72 10.74 -6.15 -3.07
N THR A 73 9.61 -6.63 -3.55
CA THR A 73 8.40 -6.88 -2.75
C THR A 73 8.20 -8.37 -2.47
N GLU A 74 9.06 -9.24 -3.00
CA GLU A 74 8.94 -10.68 -2.85
C GLU A 74 10.02 -11.21 -1.93
N TYR A 75 9.61 -11.92 -0.87
CA TYR A 75 10.50 -12.53 0.10
C TYR A 75 10.24 -14.04 0.13
N SER A 76 11.29 -14.82 -0.16
CA SER A 76 11.21 -16.27 -0.07
C SER A 76 11.41 -16.72 1.38
N VAL A 77 10.45 -17.44 1.93
CA VAL A 77 10.51 -17.98 3.29
C VAL A 77 10.46 -19.50 3.21
N GLU A 78 11.52 -20.16 3.64
CA GLU A 78 11.54 -21.60 3.79
C GLU A 78 10.89 -21.98 5.13
N ARG A 79 9.79 -22.73 5.07
CA ARG A 79 9.16 -23.28 6.27
C ARG A 79 9.93 -24.52 6.70
N SER A 80 10.55 -24.45 7.87
CA SER A 80 11.40 -25.52 8.41
C SER A 80 10.65 -26.83 8.68
N ASP A 81 9.35 -26.80 8.88
CA ASP A 81 8.49 -27.97 9.15
C ASP A 81 8.09 -28.73 7.89
N THR A 82 7.89 -28.07 6.78
CA THR A 82 7.42 -28.68 5.51
C THR A 82 8.48 -28.67 4.41
N LYS A 83 9.59 -27.93 4.56
CA LYS A 83 10.56 -27.58 3.51
C LYS A 83 9.92 -26.90 2.28
N GLU A 84 8.71 -26.41 2.43
CA GLU A 84 8.04 -25.65 1.38
C GLU A 84 8.58 -24.21 1.39
N ILE A 85 8.97 -23.73 0.22
CA ILE A 85 9.30 -22.32 0.01
C ILE A 85 8.00 -21.58 -0.23
N SER A 86 7.59 -20.75 0.72
CA SER A 86 6.49 -19.82 0.52
C SER A 86 7.04 -18.44 0.15
N THR A 87 6.39 -17.79 -0.82
CA THR A 87 6.72 -16.41 -1.17
C THR A 87 5.80 -15.47 -0.42
N ILE A 88 6.37 -14.61 0.39
CA ILE A 88 5.66 -13.47 1.00
C ILE A 88 5.79 -12.32 0.01
N LYS A 89 4.68 -11.66 -0.30
CA LYS A 89 4.63 -10.59 -1.28
C LYS A 89 4.01 -9.34 -0.69
N ALA A 90 4.82 -8.28 -0.57
CA ALA A 90 4.38 -6.95 -0.20
C ALA A 90 3.83 -6.18 -1.42
N ASP A 91 2.94 -5.22 -1.19
CA ASP A 91 2.35 -4.45 -2.28
C ASP A 91 3.34 -3.44 -2.85
N LEU A 92 3.98 -2.63 -2.01
CA LEU A 92 4.92 -1.61 -2.43
C LEU A 92 6.03 -1.39 -1.42
N THR A 93 7.28 -1.62 -1.84
CA THR A 93 8.47 -1.26 -1.07
C THR A 93 9.38 -0.40 -1.92
N PHE A 94 9.90 0.70 -1.35
CA PHE A 94 10.79 1.62 -2.06
C PHE A 94 11.75 2.32 -1.10
N CYS A 95 12.84 2.85 -1.64
CA CYS A 95 13.83 3.61 -0.89
C CYS A 95 13.91 5.04 -1.42
N VAL A 96 13.97 6.02 -0.52
CA VAL A 96 14.19 7.43 -0.85
C VAL A 96 15.57 7.83 -0.37
N ASN A 97 16.36 8.47 -1.27
CA ASN A 97 17.71 8.95 -1.01
C ASN A 97 18.62 7.89 -0.39
N GLU A 98 18.50 6.64 -0.85
CA GLU A 98 19.34 5.49 -0.45
C GLU A 98 19.34 5.19 1.07
N SER A 99 18.49 5.83 1.85
CA SER A 99 18.50 5.72 3.32
C SER A 99 17.15 5.45 3.96
N ASP A 100 16.07 5.91 3.35
CA ASP A 100 14.73 5.85 3.92
C ASP A 100 13.89 4.81 3.21
N ILE A 101 13.71 3.67 3.83
CA ILE A 101 12.88 2.58 3.30
C ILE A 101 11.43 2.82 3.74
N TYR A 102 10.53 2.65 2.78
CA TYR A 102 9.08 2.70 2.96
C TYR A 102 8.45 1.40 2.51
N HIS A 103 7.41 0.99 3.24
CA HIS A 103 6.60 -0.17 2.91
C HIS A 103 5.12 0.21 3.03
N PHE A 104 4.38 0.18 1.92
CA PHE A 104 2.95 0.48 1.87
C PHE A 104 2.17 -0.74 1.43
N GLU A 105 1.11 -1.06 2.19
CA GLU A 105 0.14 -2.09 1.87
C GLU A 105 -1.21 -1.47 1.53
N CYS A 106 -1.91 -2.05 0.55
CA CYS A 106 -3.26 -1.66 0.17
C CYS A 106 -4.26 -2.72 0.61
N GLU A 107 -5.13 -2.37 1.55
CA GLU A 107 -6.16 -3.26 2.07
C GLU A 107 -7.56 -2.77 1.72
N ILE A 108 -8.43 -3.67 1.25
CA ILE A 108 -9.81 -3.29 0.97
C ILE A 108 -10.54 -3.01 2.28
N THR A 109 -10.41 -3.92 3.26
CA THR A 109 -11.09 -3.82 4.54
C THR A 109 -10.18 -4.22 5.70
N TYR A 110 -10.45 -3.66 6.87
CA TYR A 110 -9.70 -4.00 8.08
C TYR A 110 -10.01 -5.44 8.54
N ASN A 111 -8.95 -6.20 8.77
CA ASN A 111 -8.95 -7.46 9.52
C ASN A 111 -7.77 -7.43 10.51
N GLY A 112 -7.92 -8.08 11.67
CA GLY A 112 -6.92 -8.05 12.73
C GLY A 112 -5.57 -8.70 12.36
N LEU A 113 -5.52 -9.52 11.31
CA LEU A 113 -4.31 -10.23 10.90
C LEU A 113 -3.33 -9.35 10.13
N ILE A 114 -3.79 -8.21 9.61
CA ILE A 114 -2.92 -7.28 8.86
C ILE A 114 -1.75 -6.78 9.71
N THR A 115 -1.94 -6.58 11.01
CA THR A 115 -0.86 -6.13 11.91
C THR A 115 0.29 -7.14 11.97
N ILE A 116 -0.03 -8.44 12.03
CA ILE A 116 0.96 -9.52 12.06
C ILE A 116 1.69 -9.56 10.72
N ARG A 117 0.94 -9.48 9.63
CA ARG A 117 1.49 -9.50 8.27
C ARG A 117 2.44 -8.32 8.02
N MET A 118 2.08 -7.11 8.46
CA MET A 118 2.94 -5.92 8.39
C MET A 118 4.24 -6.13 9.16
N PHE A 119 4.16 -6.67 10.38
CA PHE A 119 5.35 -6.96 11.19
C PHE A 119 6.27 -7.99 10.49
N GLU A 120 5.71 -9.06 9.95
CA GLU A 120 6.44 -10.10 9.21
C GLU A 120 7.17 -9.52 7.99
N TYR A 121 6.48 -8.69 7.18
CA TYR A 121 7.07 -8.03 6.02
C TYR A 121 8.20 -7.07 6.42
N ASP A 122 8.02 -6.29 7.46
CA ASP A 122 9.00 -5.32 7.93
C ASP A 122 10.26 -6.01 8.50
N VAL A 123 10.11 -7.17 9.15
CA VAL A 123 11.24 -8.00 9.57
C VAL A 123 12.00 -8.48 8.33
N HIS A 124 11.33 -9.02 7.31
CA HIS A 124 11.99 -9.49 6.10
C HIS A 124 12.65 -8.34 5.33
N ALA A 125 12.01 -7.20 5.21
CA ALA A 125 12.59 -6.01 4.60
C ALA A 125 13.86 -5.57 5.35
N SER A 126 13.81 -5.49 6.68
CA SER A 126 14.97 -5.09 7.48
C SER A 126 16.15 -6.08 7.41
N LEU A 127 15.87 -7.37 7.24
CA LEU A 127 16.89 -8.39 7.03
C LEU A 127 17.53 -8.30 5.64
N ASN A 128 16.75 -8.02 4.60
CA ASN A 128 17.25 -7.91 3.23
C ASN A 128 18.05 -6.62 2.99
N TYR A 129 17.65 -5.54 3.62
CA TYR A 129 18.28 -4.22 3.44
C TYR A 129 19.16 -3.81 4.64
N ARG A 130 19.65 -4.80 5.40
CA ARG A 130 20.57 -4.56 6.51
C ARG A 130 21.90 -4.02 6.01
N SER A 131 22.45 -3.06 6.75
CA SER A 131 23.80 -2.58 6.54
C SER A 131 24.81 -3.45 7.28
N ASP A 132 25.96 -3.67 6.66
CA ASP A 132 27.20 -4.24 7.19
C ASP A 132 27.06 -5.50 8.11
N THR A 133 27.26 -6.66 7.48
CA THR A 133 27.32 -7.97 8.17
C THR A 133 28.64 -8.20 8.92
N LYS A 134 29.61 -7.30 8.82
CA LYS A 134 30.92 -7.40 9.49
C LYS A 134 30.90 -6.85 10.92
N ASN A 135 29.86 -6.09 11.27
CA ASN A 135 29.71 -5.58 12.63
C ASN A 135 29.22 -6.71 13.56
N PRO A 136 29.87 -6.99 14.70
CA PRO A 136 29.40 -7.97 15.66
C PRO A 136 28.02 -7.65 16.24
N GLN A 137 27.60 -6.39 16.19
CA GLN A 137 26.26 -5.96 16.55
C GLN A 137 25.47 -5.58 15.29
N LEU A 138 24.57 -6.46 14.87
CA LEU A 138 23.70 -6.23 13.74
C LEU A 138 22.59 -5.23 14.09
N LEU A 139 22.48 -4.14 13.35
CA LEU A 139 21.35 -3.20 13.44
C LEU A 139 20.31 -3.51 12.35
N LEU A 140 19.12 -3.89 12.76
CA LEU A 140 17.96 -4.03 11.89
C LEU A 140 17.16 -2.73 11.91
N LYS A 141 17.03 -2.08 10.75
CA LYS A 141 16.24 -0.86 10.59
C LYS A 141 14.93 -1.22 9.88
N PHE A 142 13.83 -1.15 10.60
CA PHE A 142 12.51 -1.37 10.03
C PHE A 142 12.14 -0.25 9.05
N PRO A 143 11.42 -0.55 7.97
CA PRO A 143 10.92 0.46 7.05
C PRO A 143 9.89 1.38 7.74
N ASN A 144 9.65 2.54 7.14
CA ASN A 144 8.51 3.38 7.49
C ASN A 144 7.27 2.78 6.81
N SER A 145 6.49 2.02 7.56
CA SER A 145 5.39 1.23 7.02
C SER A 145 4.04 1.88 7.27
N ALA A 146 3.12 1.78 6.29
CA ALA A 146 1.75 2.25 6.42
C ALA A 146 0.77 1.32 5.69
N VAL A 147 -0.49 1.29 6.15
CA VAL A 147 -1.57 0.57 5.46
C VAL A 147 -2.59 1.56 4.91
N LEU A 148 -2.83 1.49 3.59
CA LEU A 148 -3.84 2.25 2.89
C LEU A 148 -5.13 1.43 2.83
N PHE A 149 -6.12 1.78 3.64
CA PHE A 149 -7.43 1.16 3.61
C PHE A 149 -8.30 1.79 2.53
N LEU A 150 -8.57 1.01 1.49
CA LEU A 150 -9.27 1.46 0.29
C LEU A 150 -10.78 1.58 0.48
N GLN A 151 -11.34 0.87 1.48
CA GLN A 151 -12.76 0.89 1.77
C GLN A 151 -13.04 0.97 3.28
N GLY A 152 -14.05 1.76 3.65
CA GLY A 152 -14.43 1.95 5.06
C GLY A 152 -13.63 3.06 5.73
N THR A 153 -14.15 3.54 6.86
CA THR A 153 -13.52 4.60 7.66
C THR A 153 -13.77 4.42 9.15
N LYS A 154 -15.00 4.06 9.55
CA LYS A 154 -15.48 4.14 10.94
C LYS A 154 -14.86 3.14 11.94
N LYS A 155 -14.43 1.97 11.45
CA LYS A 155 -13.90 0.89 12.30
C LYS A 155 -12.40 0.70 12.17
N ILE A 156 -11.76 1.49 11.32
CA ILE A 156 -10.32 1.40 11.08
C ILE A 156 -9.64 2.26 12.14
N PRO A 157 -8.73 1.72 12.96
CA PRO A 157 -7.96 2.51 13.92
C PRO A 157 -7.00 3.44 13.17
N ASP A 158 -6.49 4.48 13.83
CA ASP A 158 -5.48 5.37 13.23
C ASP A 158 -4.10 4.72 13.15
N TYR A 159 -3.88 3.69 13.98
CA TYR A 159 -2.68 2.88 13.99
C TYR A 159 -3.02 1.42 14.21
N LEU A 160 -2.34 0.55 13.49
CA LEU A 160 -2.25 -0.86 13.83
C LEU A 160 -1.11 -1.02 14.84
N SER A 161 -1.29 -1.84 15.87
CA SER A 161 -0.19 -2.11 16.80
C SER A 161 -0.22 -3.53 17.34
N CYS A 162 0.97 -4.03 17.69
CA CYS A 162 1.13 -5.22 18.51
C CYS A 162 2.25 -5.02 19.54
N LEU A 163 2.13 -5.66 20.69
CA LEU A 163 3.13 -5.65 21.73
C LEU A 163 4.05 -6.87 21.56
N ILE A 164 5.34 -6.61 21.45
CA ILE A 164 6.37 -7.64 21.35
C ILE A 164 7.03 -7.75 22.72
N ARG A 165 6.88 -8.90 23.39
CA ARG A 165 7.53 -9.16 24.67
C ARG A 165 8.76 -10.02 24.45
N PHE A 166 9.91 -9.54 24.90
CA PHE A 166 11.18 -10.26 24.85
C PHE A 166 11.39 -11.14 26.08
N GLN A 167 12.35 -12.06 25.99
CA GLN A 167 12.64 -13.03 27.05
C GLN A 167 13.12 -12.36 28.34
N ASP A 168 13.79 -11.22 28.26
CA ASP A 168 14.22 -10.40 29.41
C ASP A 168 13.07 -9.67 30.12
N GLY A 169 11.83 -9.83 29.63
CA GLY A 169 10.63 -9.18 30.13
C GLY A 169 10.36 -7.78 29.55
N SER A 170 11.28 -7.24 28.75
CA SER A 170 11.05 -5.97 28.06
C SER A 170 9.90 -6.10 27.04
N THR A 171 9.21 -5.00 26.81
CA THR A 171 8.08 -4.95 25.85
C THR A 171 8.21 -3.72 24.99
N HIS A 172 8.14 -3.92 23.67
CA HIS A 172 8.13 -2.84 22.69
C HIS A 172 6.85 -2.88 21.87
N GLU A 173 6.28 -1.72 21.57
CA GLU A 173 5.14 -1.59 20.68
C GLU A 173 5.63 -1.43 19.24
N TYR A 174 5.26 -2.39 18.38
CA TYR A 174 5.33 -2.20 16.93
C TYR A 174 4.06 -1.49 16.49
N ARG A 175 4.21 -0.38 15.74
CA ARG A 175 3.10 0.51 15.40
C ARG A 175 3.17 0.95 13.94
N VAL A 176 2.05 0.82 13.23
CA VAL A 176 1.92 1.15 11.80
C VAL A 176 0.76 2.11 11.60
N PRO A 177 0.97 3.31 11.04
CA PRO A 177 -0.10 4.25 10.74
C PRO A 177 -1.03 3.72 9.65
N THR A 178 -2.29 4.14 9.68
CA THR A 178 -3.30 3.77 8.70
C THR A 178 -3.79 5.00 7.93
N VAL A 179 -3.97 4.84 6.64
CA VAL A 179 -4.57 5.85 5.76
C VAL A 179 -5.95 5.38 5.34
N LYS A 180 -6.97 6.13 5.74
CA LYS A 180 -8.37 5.84 5.37
C LYS A 180 -8.69 6.57 4.07
N VAL A 181 -8.40 5.95 2.93
CA VAL A 181 -8.48 6.61 1.61
C VAL A 181 -9.84 7.26 1.36
N GLN A 182 -10.93 6.62 1.81
CA GLN A 182 -12.28 7.15 1.60
C GLN A 182 -12.68 8.30 2.56
N SER A 183 -11.82 8.68 3.50
CA SER A 183 -12.06 9.86 4.35
C SER A 183 -11.68 11.17 3.68
N PHE A 184 -10.83 11.14 2.63
CA PHE A 184 -10.41 12.32 1.93
C PHE A 184 -11.48 12.80 0.92
N THR A 185 -11.74 14.08 0.92
CA THR A 185 -12.50 14.78 -0.15
C THR A 185 -11.58 15.08 -1.32
N LEU A 186 -12.15 15.37 -2.50
CA LEU A 186 -11.37 15.82 -3.66
C LEU A 186 -10.62 17.12 -3.38
N GLU A 187 -11.26 18.04 -2.66
CA GLU A 187 -10.63 19.33 -2.28
C GLU A 187 -9.40 19.10 -1.37
N GLU A 188 -9.49 18.20 -0.40
CA GLU A 188 -8.35 17.85 0.46
C GLU A 188 -7.23 17.20 -0.34
N ILE A 189 -7.55 16.31 -1.27
CA ILE A 189 -6.59 15.67 -2.18
C ILE A 189 -5.88 16.71 -3.02
N LYS A 190 -6.62 17.66 -3.62
CA LYS A 190 -6.04 18.78 -4.38
C LYS A 190 -5.14 19.63 -3.49
N LYS A 191 -5.64 20.10 -2.36
CA LYS A 191 -4.90 20.97 -1.42
C LYS A 191 -3.62 20.34 -0.90
N LYS A 192 -3.64 19.01 -0.64
CA LYS A 192 -2.52 18.25 -0.10
C LYS A 192 -1.69 17.55 -1.17
N HIS A 193 -2.04 17.71 -2.45
CA HIS A 193 -1.40 17.05 -3.60
C HIS A 193 -1.36 15.51 -3.51
N LEU A 194 -2.37 14.88 -2.88
CA LEU A 194 -2.45 13.44 -2.67
C LEU A 194 -2.92 12.68 -3.92
N CYS A 195 -2.40 13.05 -5.10
CA CYS A 195 -2.81 12.50 -6.39
C CYS A 195 -2.68 10.96 -6.46
N MET A 196 -1.74 10.38 -5.71
CA MET A 196 -1.58 8.93 -5.60
C MET A 196 -2.85 8.22 -5.10
N LEU A 197 -3.73 8.90 -4.36
CA LEU A 197 -4.97 8.32 -3.82
C LEU A 197 -6.14 8.37 -4.81
N ILE A 198 -6.07 9.18 -5.86
CA ILE A 198 -7.17 9.40 -6.81
C ILE A 198 -7.70 8.09 -7.43
N PRO A 199 -6.84 7.15 -7.90
CA PRO A 199 -7.31 5.91 -8.51
C PRO A 199 -8.18 5.05 -7.60
N PHE A 200 -8.07 5.21 -6.29
CA PHE A 200 -8.80 4.42 -5.30
C PHE A 200 -10.13 5.04 -4.86
N LEU A 201 -10.36 6.31 -5.16
CA LEU A 201 -11.58 7.00 -4.75
C LEU A 201 -12.87 6.41 -5.36
N PRO A 202 -12.88 5.91 -6.61
CA PRO A 202 -14.06 5.27 -7.19
C PRO A 202 -14.59 4.07 -6.41
N ILE A 203 -13.78 3.44 -5.55
CA ILE A 203 -14.20 2.32 -4.70
C ILE A 203 -15.39 2.69 -3.80
N ARG A 204 -15.56 3.97 -3.45
CA ARG A 204 -16.71 4.45 -2.65
C ARG A 204 -18.06 4.16 -3.31
N PHE A 205 -18.13 4.17 -4.62
CA PHE A 205 -19.37 3.93 -5.37
C PHE A 205 -19.72 2.47 -5.49
N ARG A 206 -18.75 1.57 -5.31
CA ARG A 206 -18.94 0.12 -5.42
C ARG A 206 -19.97 -0.44 -4.44
N ARG A 207 -20.08 0.12 -3.25
CA ARG A 207 -21.05 -0.32 -2.23
C ARG A 207 -22.50 -0.18 -2.67
N HIS A 208 -22.76 0.68 -3.63
CA HIS A 208 -24.08 0.95 -4.16
C HIS A 208 -24.42 0.05 -5.36
N ILE A 209 -23.43 -0.63 -5.94
CA ILE A 209 -23.62 -1.55 -7.07
C ILE A 209 -23.94 -2.95 -6.52
N PRO A 210 -25.14 -3.49 -6.82
CA PRO A 210 -25.51 -4.85 -6.42
C PRO A 210 -24.55 -5.87 -7.05
N SER A 211 -24.19 -6.93 -6.31
CA SER A 211 -23.43 -8.02 -6.89
C SER A 211 -24.19 -8.76 -7.98
N ASP A 212 -23.50 -9.35 -8.96
CA ASP A 212 -24.11 -10.13 -10.05
C ASP A 212 -25.00 -11.25 -9.51
N ARG A 213 -24.59 -11.92 -8.42
CA ARG A 213 -25.44 -12.93 -7.75
C ARG A 213 -26.77 -12.35 -7.26
N LYS A 214 -26.76 -11.11 -6.74
CA LYS A 214 -27.94 -10.43 -6.26
C LYS A 214 -28.85 -9.99 -7.40
N MET A 215 -28.26 -9.57 -8.52
CA MET A 215 -28.98 -9.26 -9.76
C MET A 215 -29.64 -10.52 -10.34
N GLN A 216 -28.89 -11.63 -10.46
CA GLN A 216 -29.39 -12.90 -10.99
C GLN A 216 -30.45 -13.56 -10.09
N SER A 217 -30.37 -13.38 -8.77
CA SER A 217 -31.31 -13.94 -7.80
C SER A 217 -32.62 -13.15 -7.66
N ALA A 218 -32.73 -11.98 -8.27
CA ALA A 218 -33.94 -11.16 -8.24
C ALA A 218 -35.03 -11.75 -9.13
N LYS A 219 -35.88 -12.61 -8.53
CA LYS A 219 -36.96 -13.31 -9.23
C LYS A 219 -38.20 -12.42 -9.52
N SER A 220 -38.35 -11.31 -8.80
CA SER A 220 -39.49 -10.37 -9.00
C SER A 220 -39.07 -9.26 -9.96
N PRO A 221 -39.92 -8.88 -10.95
CA PRO A 221 -39.67 -7.77 -11.84
C PRO A 221 -39.41 -6.46 -11.09
N ASP A 222 -40.19 -6.18 -10.05
CA ASP A 222 -40.03 -4.96 -9.23
C ASP A 222 -38.67 -4.90 -8.54
N LYS A 223 -38.21 -6.02 -7.94
CA LYS A 223 -36.90 -6.10 -7.31
C LYS A 223 -35.77 -5.91 -8.31
N ARG A 224 -35.93 -6.44 -9.52
CA ARG A 224 -34.94 -6.28 -10.58
C ARG A 224 -34.87 -4.83 -11.04
N TYR A 225 -36.02 -4.18 -11.26
CA TYR A 225 -36.12 -2.78 -11.59
C TYR A 225 -35.43 -1.87 -10.53
N ASP A 226 -35.70 -2.11 -9.24
CA ASP A 226 -35.08 -1.36 -8.15
C ASP A 226 -33.53 -1.53 -8.12
N LEU A 227 -33.05 -2.73 -8.42
CA LEU A 227 -31.61 -2.98 -8.49
C LEU A 227 -30.98 -2.28 -9.70
N GLU A 228 -31.62 -2.34 -10.86
CA GLU A 228 -31.18 -1.67 -12.09
C GLU A 228 -31.14 -0.15 -11.89
N LYS A 229 -32.14 0.43 -11.23
CA LYS A 229 -32.18 1.86 -10.87
C LYS A 229 -31.04 2.25 -9.94
N LYS A 230 -30.68 1.41 -8.98
CA LYS A 230 -29.51 1.64 -8.10
C LYS A 230 -28.20 1.60 -8.88
N VAL A 231 -28.05 0.66 -9.81
CA VAL A 231 -26.87 0.58 -10.69
C VAL A 231 -26.76 1.85 -11.53
N GLN A 232 -27.86 2.27 -12.15
CA GLN A 232 -27.88 3.46 -12.99
C GLN A 232 -27.49 4.71 -12.20
N LYS A 233 -28.10 4.91 -11.03
CA LYS A 233 -27.73 6.02 -10.14
C LYS A 233 -26.24 6.01 -9.76
N SER A 234 -25.69 4.84 -9.41
CA SER A 234 -24.27 4.72 -9.07
C SER A 234 -23.35 5.03 -10.25
N LYS A 235 -23.75 4.67 -11.48
CA LYS A 235 -23.01 5.04 -12.69
C LYS A 235 -23.00 6.55 -12.92
N GLU A 236 -24.14 7.21 -12.73
CA GLU A 236 -24.26 8.67 -12.86
C GLU A 236 -23.40 9.40 -11.82
N GLU A 237 -23.46 8.96 -10.55
CA GLU A 237 -22.63 9.51 -9.48
C GLU A 237 -21.12 9.31 -9.76
N LEU A 238 -20.74 8.13 -10.26
CA LEU A 238 -19.34 7.85 -10.64
C LEU A 238 -18.90 8.72 -11.82
N THR A 239 -19.74 8.89 -12.82
CA THR A 239 -19.44 9.73 -14.00
C THR A 239 -19.25 11.19 -13.59
N SER A 240 -20.14 11.72 -12.77
CA SER A 240 -20.01 13.08 -12.23
C SER A 240 -18.72 13.26 -11.43
N PHE A 241 -18.41 12.28 -10.57
CA PHE A 241 -17.19 12.27 -9.77
C PHE A 241 -15.91 12.24 -10.65
N LEU A 242 -15.88 11.43 -11.71
CA LEU A 242 -14.75 11.38 -12.63
C LEU A 242 -14.56 12.69 -13.40
N GLN A 243 -15.66 13.32 -13.84
CA GLN A 243 -15.62 14.64 -14.48
C GLN A 243 -15.05 15.72 -13.52
N GLU A 244 -15.52 15.74 -12.28
CA GLU A 244 -15.01 16.64 -11.25
C GLU A 244 -13.52 16.38 -10.96
N THR A 245 -13.09 15.11 -10.93
CA THR A 245 -11.71 14.73 -10.71
C THR A 245 -10.79 15.23 -11.84
N ILE A 246 -11.23 15.13 -13.10
CA ILE A 246 -10.47 15.64 -14.25
C ILE A 246 -10.28 17.16 -14.12
N LEU A 247 -11.34 17.90 -13.79
CA LEU A 247 -11.26 19.37 -13.60
C LEU A 247 -10.35 19.79 -12.43
N ILE A 248 -10.08 18.90 -11.50
CA ILE A 248 -9.18 19.16 -10.38
C ILE A 248 -7.72 18.93 -10.75
N LEU A 249 -7.46 18.05 -11.72
CA LEU A 249 -6.10 17.70 -12.16
C LEU A 249 -5.55 18.67 -13.22
N ASP A 250 -6.43 19.38 -13.93
CA ASP A 250 -6.09 20.47 -14.85
C ASP A 250 -5.76 21.76 -14.05
#